data_1d01d17674944bc6952ed97f5e38a2c3
#
_entry.id   1d01d17674944bc6952ed97f5e38a2c3
#
_cell.length_a   1.000
_cell.length_b   1.000
_cell.length_c   1.000
_cell.angle_alpha   90.00
_cell.angle_beta   90.00
_cell.angle_gamma   90.00
#
_symmetry.space_group_name_H-M   'P 1'
#
loop_
_entity.id
_entity.type
_entity.pdbx_description
1 polymer ?
#
loop_
_entity_poly.entity_id
_entity_poly.type
_entity_poly.pdbx_seq_one_letter_code
_entity_poly.pdbx_strand_id
1 'polypeptide(L)'
;MRITNIDTLSALLDRLISENIKLYFFKKDKIRENIDHQEIVISEIREKLSELLTNVIETKKYKYVSEKRTYKLEDVVETIEELINYDIIIGENDRANLEEANSDNPSVENFKKNHKLMRKANEGRASSKNKIDEQFKKSIEEWKFY
;
A
#
# COMPACT_ATOMS: atom_id res chain seq x y z
N MET A 1 2.16 -11.82 14.36
CA MET A 1 2.19 -12.20 12.93
C MET A 1 3.64 -12.47 12.53
N ARG A 2 3.95 -13.63 12.02
CA ARG A 2 5.30 -13.93 11.52
C ARG A 2 5.55 -13.15 10.21
N ILE A 3 6.73 -12.54 10.09
CA ILE A 3 7.22 -12.08 8.79
C ILE A 3 7.48 -13.35 7.98
N THR A 4 6.66 -13.60 6.99
CA THR A 4 6.87 -14.69 6.04
C THR A 4 7.68 -14.15 4.86
N ASN A 5 8.31 -15.03 4.09
CA ASN A 5 9.04 -14.66 2.88
C ASN A 5 8.15 -13.96 1.81
N ILE A 6 6.86 -13.84 2.10
CA ILE A 6 5.85 -13.20 1.26
C ILE A 6 5.67 -11.72 1.64
N ASP A 7 6.10 -11.31 2.84
CA ASP A 7 5.96 -9.92 3.30
C ASP A 7 7.10 -9.05 2.72
N THR A 8 6.92 -8.63 1.48
CA THR A 8 7.82 -7.68 0.81
C THR A 8 7.57 -6.26 1.32
N LEU A 9 8.54 -5.37 1.08
CA LEU A 9 8.39 -3.94 1.41
C LEU A 9 7.12 -3.36 0.77
N SER A 10 6.88 -3.62 -0.51
CA SER A 10 5.71 -3.09 -1.20
C SER A 10 4.40 -3.64 -0.67
N ALA A 11 4.36 -4.93 -0.31
CA ALA A 11 3.17 -5.55 0.27
C ALA A 11 2.83 -4.95 1.63
N LEU A 12 3.82 -4.68 2.47
CA LEU A 12 3.62 -4.04 3.76
C LEU A 12 3.19 -2.59 3.63
N LEU A 13 3.79 -1.83 2.70
CA LEU A 13 3.41 -0.45 2.41
C LEU A 13 1.97 -0.37 1.89
N ASP A 14 1.61 -1.22 0.97
CA ASP A 14 0.27 -1.28 0.42
C ASP A 14 -0.78 -1.62 1.50
N ARG A 15 -0.48 -2.58 2.37
CA ARG A 15 -1.34 -2.90 3.51
C ARG A 15 -1.47 -1.72 4.47
N LEU A 16 -0.37 -1.04 4.77
CA LEU A 16 -0.40 0.15 5.62
C LEU A 16 -1.32 1.24 5.05
N ILE A 17 -1.21 1.48 3.76
CA ILE A 17 -2.04 2.46 3.04
C ILE A 17 -3.51 2.03 3.08
N SER A 18 -3.82 0.80 2.68
CA SER A 18 -5.19 0.26 2.64
C SER A 18 -5.85 0.30 4.02
N GLU A 19 -5.13 -0.10 5.07
CA GLU A 19 -5.68 -0.14 6.42
C GLU A 19 -5.89 1.27 6.98
N ASN A 20 -5.05 2.24 6.62
CA ASN A 20 -5.27 3.65 6.98
C ASN A 20 -6.48 4.25 6.26
N ILE A 21 -6.72 3.88 5.01
CA ILE A 21 -7.92 4.30 4.26
C ILE A 21 -9.18 3.74 4.92
N LYS A 22 -9.17 2.47 5.32
CA LYS A 22 -10.27 1.86 6.08
C LYS A 22 -10.53 2.59 7.40
N LEU A 23 -9.47 2.91 8.14
CA LEU A 23 -9.58 3.66 9.39
C LEU A 23 -10.22 5.02 9.17
N TYR A 24 -9.84 5.72 8.12
CA TYR A 24 -10.43 7.00 7.74
C TYR A 24 -11.95 6.88 7.57
N PHE A 25 -12.42 5.88 6.84
CA PHE A 25 -13.86 5.66 6.64
C PHE A 25 -14.58 5.21 7.90
N PHE A 26 -13.97 4.35 8.73
CA PHE A 26 -14.56 3.96 10.02
C PHE A 26 -14.72 5.14 10.96
N LYS A 27 -13.77 6.05 11.00
CA LYS A 27 -13.86 7.29 11.78
C LYS A 27 -14.96 8.20 11.24
N LYS A 28 -15.06 8.32 9.92
CA LYS A 28 -16.11 9.12 9.28
C LYS A 28 -17.50 8.57 9.58
N ASP A 29 -17.66 7.26 9.56
CA ASP A 29 -18.93 6.58 9.83
C ASP A 29 -19.16 6.31 11.34
N LYS A 30 -18.23 6.68 12.20
CA LYS A 30 -18.29 6.56 13.68
C LYS A 30 -18.49 5.13 14.19
N ILE A 31 -17.88 4.13 13.57
CA ILE A 31 -17.97 2.71 13.93
C ILE A 31 -16.84 2.37 14.91
N ARG A 32 -17.08 2.57 16.20
CA ARG A 32 -16.06 2.53 17.26
C ARG A 32 -15.32 1.20 17.40
N GLU A 33 -16.04 0.07 17.35
CA GLU A 33 -15.40 -1.25 17.42
C GLU A 33 -14.40 -1.49 16.27
N ASN A 34 -14.77 -1.07 15.08
CA ASN A 34 -13.91 -1.20 13.90
C ASN A 34 -12.71 -0.26 13.98
N ILE A 35 -12.87 0.92 14.57
CA ILE A 35 -11.77 1.87 14.77
C ILE A 35 -10.69 1.25 15.66
N ASP A 36 -11.07 0.72 16.83
CA ASP A 36 -10.14 0.15 17.79
C ASP A 36 -9.40 -1.06 17.21
N HIS A 37 -10.11 -1.96 16.54
CA HIS A 37 -9.51 -3.10 15.85
C HIS A 37 -8.56 -2.67 14.74
N GLN A 38 -8.96 -1.70 13.95
CA GLN A 38 -8.18 -1.19 12.83
C GLN A 38 -6.87 -0.51 13.28
N GLU A 39 -6.91 0.21 14.39
CA GLU A 39 -5.70 0.83 14.98
C GLU A 39 -4.69 -0.23 15.44
N ILE A 40 -5.14 -1.35 15.98
CA ILE A 40 -4.29 -2.48 16.35
C ILE A 40 -3.62 -3.09 15.10
N VAL A 41 -4.38 -3.33 14.04
CA VAL A 41 -3.86 -3.87 12.77
C VAL A 41 -2.80 -2.95 12.18
N ILE A 42 -3.04 -1.65 12.14
CA ILE A 42 -2.08 -0.65 11.65
C ILE A 42 -0.79 -0.66 12.49
N SER A 43 -0.91 -0.75 13.81
CA SER A 43 0.24 -0.83 14.70
C SER A 43 1.12 -2.06 14.42
N GLU A 44 0.51 -3.22 14.20
CA GLU A 44 1.22 -4.46 13.83
C GLU A 44 1.97 -4.34 12.50
N ILE A 45 1.35 -3.71 11.50
CA ILE A 45 1.97 -3.48 10.18
C ILE A 45 3.18 -2.53 10.32
N ARG A 46 3.03 -1.45 11.09
CA ARG A 46 4.13 -0.52 11.36
C ARG A 46 5.32 -1.20 12.03
N GLU A 47 5.06 -2.06 13.00
CA GLU A 47 6.11 -2.82 13.69
C GLU A 47 6.88 -3.71 12.71
N LYS A 48 6.19 -4.40 11.83
CA LYS A 48 6.82 -5.24 10.79
C LYS A 48 7.63 -4.45 9.78
N LEU A 49 7.12 -3.32 9.33
CA LEU A 49 7.87 -2.42 8.45
C LEU A 49 9.15 -1.94 9.12
N SER A 50 9.06 -1.56 10.40
CA SER A 50 10.21 -1.13 11.19
C SER A 50 11.25 -2.24 11.31
N GLU A 51 10.83 -3.47 11.61
CA GLU A 51 11.72 -4.63 11.69
C GLU A 51 12.40 -4.93 10.34
N LEU A 52 11.64 -4.92 9.26
CA LEU A 52 12.17 -5.15 7.91
C LEU A 52 13.25 -4.14 7.56
N LEU A 53 12.98 -2.86 7.76
CA LEU A 53 13.92 -1.78 7.45
C LEU A 53 15.15 -1.81 8.36
N THR A 54 14.97 -2.07 9.65
CA THR A 54 16.07 -2.20 10.62
C THR A 54 16.97 -3.36 10.25
N ASN A 55 16.43 -4.53 9.95
CA ASN A 55 17.20 -5.71 9.55
C ASN A 55 18.01 -5.46 8.27
N VAL A 56 17.44 -4.77 7.31
CA VAL A 56 18.15 -4.39 6.07
C VAL A 56 19.33 -3.47 6.38
N ILE A 57 19.12 -2.48 7.22
CA ILE A 57 20.17 -1.52 7.61
C ILE A 57 21.28 -2.20 8.42
N GLU A 58 20.93 -2.98 9.44
CA GLU A 58 21.89 -3.60 10.34
C GLU A 58 22.70 -4.73 9.70
N THR A 59 22.05 -5.60 8.93
CA THR A 59 22.70 -6.78 8.35
C THR A 59 23.57 -6.48 7.16
N LYS A 60 23.35 -5.37 6.48
CA LYS A 60 24.01 -5.05 5.22
C LYS A 60 25.16 -4.04 5.34
N LYS A 61 25.25 -3.29 6.43
CA LYS A 61 26.30 -2.28 6.67
C LYS A 61 26.59 -1.37 5.48
N TYR A 62 25.54 -0.80 4.90
CA TYR A 62 25.67 0.01 3.68
C TYR A 62 26.38 1.33 3.92
N LYS A 63 27.35 1.61 3.08
CA LYS A 63 27.82 2.97 2.89
C LYS A 63 26.90 3.66 1.90
N TYR A 64 26.44 4.83 2.27
CA TYR A 64 25.62 5.65 1.40
C TYR A 64 26.46 6.27 0.29
N VAL A 65 26.15 5.97 -0.97
CA VAL A 65 26.76 6.60 -2.13
C VAL A 65 25.64 7.04 -3.08
N SER A 66 25.18 8.28 -2.88
CA SER A 66 24.01 8.82 -3.59
C SER A 66 24.22 9.00 -5.09
N GLU A 67 25.43 9.26 -5.54
CA GLU A 67 25.71 9.66 -6.91
C GLU A 67 25.68 8.51 -7.93
N LYS A 68 25.72 7.27 -7.47
CA LYS A 68 25.81 6.08 -8.32
C LYS A 68 24.56 5.19 -8.28
N ARG A 69 23.44 5.69 -7.78
CA ARG A 69 22.18 4.93 -7.72
C ARG A 69 21.49 4.93 -9.06
N THR A 70 21.04 3.75 -9.49
CA THR A 70 20.16 3.61 -10.66
C THR A 70 18.78 4.23 -10.41
N TYR A 71 18.28 4.14 -9.18
CA TYR A 71 17.00 4.73 -8.78
C TYR A 71 17.21 5.84 -7.77
N LYS A 72 16.59 6.98 -8.02
CA LYS A 72 16.56 8.10 -7.09
C LYS A 72 15.44 7.91 -6.06
N LEU A 73 15.61 8.49 -4.88
CA LEU A 73 14.57 8.46 -3.85
C LEU A 73 13.25 9.08 -4.36
N GLU A 74 13.34 10.10 -5.19
CA GLU A 74 12.18 10.74 -5.83
C GLU A 74 11.34 9.76 -6.65
N ASP A 75 11.98 8.84 -7.39
CA ASP A 75 11.29 7.82 -8.18
C ASP A 75 10.49 6.85 -7.30
N VAL A 76 11.04 6.51 -6.14
CA VAL A 76 10.35 5.65 -5.15
C VAL A 76 9.16 6.37 -4.55
N VAL A 77 9.32 7.65 -4.21
CA VAL A 77 8.23 8.49 -3.66
C VAL A 77 7.09 8.60 -4.67
N GLU A 78 7.39 8.87 -5.94
CA GLU A 78 6.39 8.92 -7.01
C GLU A 78 5.62 7.60 -7.15
N THR A 79 6.32 6.47 -7.06
CA THR A 79 5.68 5.15 -7.14
C THR A 79 4.78 4.88 -5.92
N ILE A 80 5.17 5.33 -4.74
CA ILE A 80 4.34 5.26 -3.53
C ILE A 80 3.08 6.12 -3.69
N GLU A 81 3.22 7.32 -4.25
CA GLU A 81 2.08 8.20 -4.53
C GLU A 81 1.10 7.59 -5.55
N GLU A 82 1.62 6.93 -6.59
CA GLU A 82 0.80 6.14 -7.52
C GLU A 82 0.02 5.05 -6.79
N LEU A 83 0.67 4.31 -5.90
CA LEU A 83 0.05 3.26 -5.10
C LEU A 83 -1.08 3.82 -4.22
N ILE A 84 -0.85 4.95 -3.56
CA ILE A 84 -1.86 5.64 -2.76
C ILE A 84 -3.07 6.02 -3.62
N ASN A 85 -2.85 6.57 -4.82
CA ASN A 85 -3.92 6.95 -5.72
C ASN A 85 -4.77 5.76 -6.17
N TYR A 86 -4.15 4.62 -6.48
CA TYR A 86 -4.89 3.41 -6.82
C TYR A 86 -5.72 2.90 -5.64
N ASP A 87 -5.17 2.92 -4.44
CA ASP A 87 -5.90 2.50 -3.24
C ASP A 87 -7.09 3.43 -2.93
N ILE A 88 -6.94 4.73 -3.15
CA ILE A 88 -8.04 5.70 -3.02
C ILE A 88 -9.15 5.40 -4.05
N ILE A 89 -8.80 5.16 -5.30
CA ILE A 89 -9.78 4.81 -6.35
C ILE A 89 -10.56 3.54 -5.97
N ILE A 90 -9.88 2.52 -5.48
CA ILE A 90 -10.50 1.28 -5.02
C ILE A 90 -11.47 1.57 -3.86
N GLY A 91 -11.04 2.32 -2.86
CA GLY A 91 -11.87 2.68 -1.71
C GLY A 91 -13.10 3.49 -2.09
N GLU A 92 -12.95 4.48 -2.97
CA GLU A 92 -14.06 5.30 -3.46
C GLU A 92 -15.10 4.49 -4.23
N ASN A 93 -14.67 3.58 -5.09
CA ASN A 93 -15.57 2.75 -5.88
C ASN A 93 -16.23 1.65 -5.04
N ASP A 94 -15.53 1.09 -4.07
CA ASP A 94 -16.11 0.17 -3.09
C ASP A 94 -17.23 0.86 -2.30
N ARG A 95 -16.99 2.07 -1.83
CA ARG A 95 -17.99 2.88 -1.14
C ARG A 95 -19.16 3.24 -2.06
N ALA A 96 -18.92 3.60 -3.31
CA ALA A 96 -19.95 3.87 -4.30
C ALA A 96 -20.84 2.65 -4.55
N ASN A 97 -20.24 1.44 -4.59
CA ASN A 97 -20.99 0.20 -4.71
C ASN A 97 -21.86 -0.07 -3.48
N LEU A 98 -21.35 0.23 -2.29
CA LEU A 98 -22.13 0.08 -1.05
C LEU A 98 -23.32 1.05 -1.02
N GLU A 99 -23.12 2.29 -1.41
CA GLU A 99 -24.18 3.29 -1.53
C GLU A 99 -25.23 2.88 -2.56
N GLU A 100 -24.81 2.36 -3.72
CA GLU A 100 -25.70 1.83 -4.75
C GLU A 100 -26.53 0.64 -4.24
N ALA A 101 -25.90 -0.29 -3.53
CA ALA A 101 -26.58 -1.44 -2.95
C ALA A 101 -27.65 -1.04 -1.92
N ASN A 102 -27.45 0.06 -1.21
CA ASN A 102 -28.38 0.58 -0.20
C ASN A 102 -29.40 1.60 -0.77
N SER A 103 -29.33 1.91 -2.06
CA SER A 103 -30.30 2.79 -2.71
C SER A 103 -31.65 2.11 -2.95
N ASP A 104 -32.69 2.92 -3.12
CA ASP A 104 -34.05 2.39 -3.38
C ASP A 104 -34.17 1.72 -4.76
N ASN A 105 -33.31 2.06 -5.69
CA ASN A 105 -33.34 1.52 -7.05
C ASN A 105 -31.92 1.25 -7.58
N PRO A 106 -31.26 0.17 -7.10
CA PRO A 106 -29.88 -0.15 -7.48
C PRO A 106 -29.72 -0.34 -9.00
N SER A 107 -28.70 0.30 -9.58
CA SER A 107 -28.39 0.22 -10.99
C SER A 107 -27.26 -0.80 -11.26
N VAL A 108 -27.54 -1.81 -12.07
CA VAL A 108 -26.55 -2.79 -12.51
C VAL A 108 -25.43 -2.12 -13.32
N GLU A 109 -25.77 -1.11 -14.12
CA GLU A 109 -24.79 -0.37 -14.92
C GLU A 109 -23.79 0.39 -14.03
N ASN A 110 -24.24 0.99 -12.93
CA ASN A 110 -23.38 1.66 -11.97
C ASN A 110 -22.43 0.67 -11.28
N PHE A 111 -22.91 -0.51 -10.89
CA PHE A 111 -22.07 -1.57 -10.35
C PHE A 111 -21.00 -2.01 -11.36
N LYS A 112 -21.35 -2.22 -12.60
CA LYS A 112 -20.41 -2.60 -13.66
C LYS A 112 -19.37 -1.53 -13.89
N LYS A 113 -19.76 -0.26 -13.92
CA LYS A 113 -18.84 0.87 -14.07
C LYS A 113 -17.85 0.93 -12.91
N ASN A 114 -18.33 0.86 -11.68
CA ASN A 114 -17.51 0.90 -10.49
C ASN A 114 -16.57 -0.30 -10.43
N HIS A 115 -17.05 -1.49 -10.80
CA HIS A 115 -16.23 -2.70 -10.86
C HIS A 115 -15.09 -2.60 -11.88
N LYS A 116 -15.35 -2.04 -13.06
CA LYS A 116 -14.31 -1.82 -14.08
C LYS A 116 -13.22 -0.86 -13.58
N LEU A 117 -13.62 0.21 -12.90
CA LEU A 117 -12.68 1.18 -12.30
C LEU A 117 -11.84 0.53 -11.21
N MET A 118 -12.43 -0.28 -10.35
CA MET A 118 -11.72 -1.02 -9.31
C MET A 118 -10.73 -2.03 -9.89
N ARG A 119 -11.14 -2.76 -10.93
CA ARG A 119 -10.27 -3.74 -11.60
C ARG A 119 -9.06 -3.07 -12.22
N LYS A 120 -9.26 -1.96 -12.93
CA LYS A 120 -8.17 -1.19 -13.52
C LYS A 120 -7.22 -0.64 -12.45
N ALA A 121 -7.78 -0.14 -11.35
CA ALA A 121 -6.99 0.34 -10.22
C ALA A 121 -6.21 -0.79 -9.53
N ASN A 122 -6.79 -1.98 -9.39
CA ASN A 122 -6.09 -3.17 -8.86
C ASN A 122 -4.91 -3.59 -9.75
N GLU A 123 -5.05 -3.52 -11.06
CA GLU A 123 -3.95 -3.78 -12.01
C GLU A 123 -2.82 -2.77 -11.82
N GLY A 124 -3.15 -1.49 -11.71
CA GLY A 124 -2.19 -0.42 -11.43
C GLY A 124 -1.51 -0.58 -10.08
N ARG A 125 -2.25 -0.94 -9.05
CA ARG A 125 -1.75 -1.24 -7.71
C ARG A 125 -0.72 -2.37 -7.72
N ALA A 126 -1.02 -3.49 -8.39
CA ALA A 126 -0.08 -4.60 -8.53
C ALA A 126 1.19 -4.19 -9.25
N SER A 127 1.08 -3.41 -10.33
CA SER A 127 2.22 -2.88 -11.07
C SER A 127 3.08 -1.95 -10.20
N SER A 128 2.48 -1.05 -9.44
CA SER A 128 3.20 -0.14 -8.54
C SER A 128 3.94 -0.91 -7.44
N LYS A 129 3.34 -1.94 -6.86
CA LYS A 129 4.00 -2.79 -5.86
C LYS A 129 5.23 -3.48 -6.42
N ASN A 130 5.13 -4.08 -7.60
CA ASN A 130 6.26 -4.72 -8.26
C ASN A 130 7.39 -3.72 -8.54
N LYS A 131 7.04 -2.53 -8.96
CA LYS A 131 8.00 -1.44 -9.22
C LYS A 131 8.73 -1.00 -7.95
N ILE A 132 8.04 -0.87 -6.82
CA ILE A 132 8.64 -0.56 -5.51
C ILE A 132 9.63 -1.64 -5.10
N ASP A 133 9.25 -2.91 -5.19
CA ASP A 133 10.12 -4.03 -4.82
C ASP A 133 11.36 -4.10 -5.70
N GLU A 134 11.22 -3.88 -7.00
CA GLU A 134 12.34 -3.84 -7.93
C GLU A 134 13.30 -2.69 -7.64
N GLN A 135 12.77 -1.49 -7.42
CA GLN A 135 13.56 -0.31 -7.07
C GLN A 135 14.32 -0.53 -5.75
N PHE A 136 13.65 -1.08 -4.74
CA PHE A 136 14.27 -1.37 -3.45
C PHE A 136 15.36 -2.44 -3.56
N LYS A 137 15.09 -3.53 -4.27
CA LYS A 137 16.05 -4.61 -4.50
C LYS A 137 17.30 -4.11 -5.22
N LYS A 138 17.13 -3.35 -6.29
CA LYS A 138 18.26 -2.79 -7.06
C LYS A 138 19.07 -1.80 -6.24
N SER A 139 18.44 -0.96 -5.46
CA SER A 139 19.12 -0.03 -4.56
C SER A 139 19.99 -0.78 -3.55
N ILE A 140 19.50 -1.89 -2.99
CA ILE A 140 20.25 -2.74 -2.06
C ILE A 140 21.42 -3.42 -2.77
N GLU A 141 21.22 -3.95 -3.95
CA GLU A 141 22.26 -4.60 -4.74
C GLU A 141 23.38 -3.63 -5.11
N GLU A 142 23.05 -2.41 -5.49
CA GLU A 142 24.03 -1.36 -5.76
C GLU A 142 24.85 -0.99 -4.53
N TRP A 143 24.22 -0.95 -3.36
CA TRP A 143 24.91 -0.61 -2.10
C TRP A 143 25.91 -1.68 -1.66
N LYS A 144 25.73 -2.93 -2.06
CA LYS A 144 26.67 -4.03 -1.72
C LYS A 144 28.07 -3.85 -2.30
N PHE A 145 28.22 -3.09 -3.35
CA PHE A 145 29.49 -2.89 -4.05
C PHE A 145 30.26 -1.65 -3.58
N TYR A 146 29.75 -0.98 -2.62
CA TYR A 146 30.34 0.20 -2.03
C TYR A 146 30.49 0.04 -0.51
#